data_a9cf1c507d930b0b5733196ef6e863cb
#
_entry.id   a9cf1c507d930b0b5733196ef6e863cb
#
_cell.length_a   1.000
_cell.length_b   1.000
_cell.length_c   1.000
_cell.angle_alpha   90.00
_cell.angle_beta   90.00
_cell.angle_gamma   90.00
#
_symmetry.space_group_name_H-M   'P 1'
#
loop_
_entity.id
_entity.type
_entity.pdbx_description
1 polymer ?
#
loop_
_entity_poly.entity_id
_entity_poly.type
_entity_poly.pdbx_seq_one_letter_code
_entity_poly.pdbx_strand_id
1 'polypeptide(L)'
;MFMQGQSISKFLDATKVHTSVFDRKFMYLSDIIDPIYREYLIKLEKIGVNLDLDVIRRRHQVENYTDIIKFIVGYLNSRLKNPTKGNILISMDAISAQSIDITPAKYHLTITDDSVVMTVDSSEQYSALGAKIKSRLGFGTSISFPIREPYDSI
;
A
#
# COMPACT_ATOMS: atom_id res chain seq x y z
N MET A 1 18.41 4.97 3.50
CA MET A 1 17.78 5.98 2.72
C MET A 1 16.86 6.82 3.57
N PHE A 2 17.37 7.99 3.86
CA PHE A 2 16.74 8.90 4.81
C PHE A 2 15.33 9.32 4.42
N MET A 3 15.08 9.56 3.13
CA MET A 3 13.79 10.10 2.69
C MET A 3 12.64 9.13 2.92
N GLN A 4 12.87 7.86 2.70
CA GLN A 4 11.86 6.83 2.91
C GLN A 4 11.52 6.67 4.40
N GLY A 5 12.54 6.63 5.25
CA GLY A 5 12.34 6.54 6.70
C GLY A 5 11.63 7.77 7.26
N GLN A 6 11.96 8.95 6.77
CA GLN A 6 11.30 10.19 7.17
C GLN A 6 9.84 10.20 6.76
N SER A 7 9.51 9.73 5.55
CA SER A 7 8.13 9.68 5.09
C SER A 7 7.27 8.75 5.95
N ILE A 8 7.77 7.57 6.28
CA ILE A 8 7.06 6.61 7.13
C ILE A 8 6.86 7.21 8.53
N SER A 9 7.90 7.79 9.11
CA SER A 9 7.84 8.43 10.42
C SER A 9 6.83 9.57 10.45
N LYS A 10 6.78 10.38 9.39
CA LYS A 10 5.84 11.48 9.28
C LYS A 10 4.39 11.00 9.34
N PHE A 11 4.03 9.95 8.63
CA PHE A 11 2.66 9.40 8.67
C PHE A 11 2.34 8.77 10.00
N LEU A 12 3.27 8.07 10.62
CA LEU A 12 3.09 7.50 11.95
C LEU A 12 2.91 8.59 13.00
N ASP A 13 3.68 9.67 12.94
CA ASP A 13 3.58 10.78 13.85
C ASP A 13 2.26 11.55 13.69
N ALA A 14 1.80 11.73 12.46
CA ALA A 14 0.51 12.37 12.20
C ALA A 14 -0.64 11.58 12.83
N THR A 15 -0.57 10.26 12.85
CA THR A 15 -1.58 9.43 13.50
C THR A 15 -1.49 9.47 15.02
N LYS A 16 -0.31 9.72 15.59
CA LYS A 16 -0.13 9.88 17.04
C LYS A 16 -0.85 11.09 17.62
N VAL A 17 -1.05 12.15 16.83
CA VAL A 17 -1.74 13.35 17.28
C VAL A 17 -3.16 13.06 17.76
N HIS A 18 -3.79 12.03 17.22
CA HIS A 18 -5.19 11.70 17.51
C HIS A 18 -5.35 10.66 18.61
N THR A 19 -4.40 9.73 18.74
CA THR A 19 -4.41 8.69 19.77
C THR A 19 -3.01 8.15 19.94
N SER A 20 -2.73 7.59 21.13
CA SER A 20 -1.46 6.90 21.36
C SER A 20 -1.32 5.72 20.41
N VAL A 21 -0.34 5.77 19.52
CA VAL A 21 -0.09 4.72 18.53
C VAL A 21 0.25 3.38 19.19
N PHE A 22 0.93 3.43 20.35
CA PHE A 22 1.36 2.24 21.06
C PHE A 22 0.20 1.44 21.64
N ASP A 23 -0.93 2.12 21.92
CA ASP A 23 -2.12 1.49 22.47
C ASP A 23 -3.12 1.08 21.40
N ARG A 24 -2.86 1.42 20.15
CA ARG A 24 -3.78 1.08 19.06
C ARG A 24 -3.62 -0.36 18.61
N LYS A 25 -4.72 -1.09 18.67
CA LYS A 25 -4.80 -2.43 18.11
C LYS A 25 -5.08 -2.42 16.60
N PHE A 26 -5.64 -1.33 16.11
CA PHE A 26 -5.96 -1.18 14.69
C PHE A 26 -5.99 0.29 14.28
N MET A 27 -5.96 0.53 12.98
CA MET A 27 -6.29 1.82 12.37
C MET A 27 -7.37 1.62 11.32
N TYR A 28 -8.13 2.66 11.03
CA TYR A 28 -9.01 2.63 9.87
C TYR A 28 -8.21 2.81 8.59
N LEU A 29 -8.57 2.05 7.56
CA LEU A 29 -7.85 2.07 6.28
C LEU A 29 -7.81 3.46 5.66
N SER A 30 -8.90 4.22 5.75
CA SER A 30 -8.97 5.60 5.26
C SER A 30 -7.98 6.52 5.96
N ASP A 31 -7.75 6.33 7.25
CA ASP A 31 -6.79 7.13 8.01
C ASP A 31 -5.35 6.82 7.61
N ILE A 32 -5.11 5.64 7.06
CA ILE A 32 -3.81 5.26 6.51
C ILE A 32 -3.62 5.85 5.11
N ILE A 33 -4.59 5.60 4.24
CA ILE A 33 -4.46 5.85 2.80
C ILE A 33 -4.61 7.33 2.44
N ASP A 34 -5.57 8.03 3.03
CA ASP A 34 -5.87 9.40 2.64
C ASP A 34 -4.69 10.37 2.78
N PRO A 35 -3.92 10.38 3.89
CA PRO A 35 -2.74 11.23 3.98
C PRO A 35 -1.66 10.89 2.96
N ILE A 36 -1.44 9.59 2.74
CA ILE A 36 -0.44 9.11 1.78
C ILE A 36 -0.83 9.53 0.37
N TYR A 37 -2.09 9.31 0.00
CA TYR A 37 -2.60 9.67 -1.31
C TYR A 37 -2.44 11.16 -1.58
N ARG A 38 -2.85 12.01 -0.65
CA ARG A 38 -2.76 13.47 -0.81
C ARG A 38 -1.33 13.96 -0.98
N GLU A 39 -0.39 13.38 -0.23
CA GLU A 39 1.00 13.79 -0.33
C GLU A 39 1.65 13.35 -1.65
N TYR A 40 1.43 12.10 -2.04
CA TYR A 40 2.10 11.55 -3.22
C TYR A 40 1.42 11.91 -4.55
N LEU A 41 0.14 12.26 -4.53
CA LEU A 41 -0.58 12.69 -5.73
C LEU A 41 0.16 13.82 -6.44
N ILE A 42 0.52 14.86 -5.70
CA ILE A 42 1.20 16.04 -6.25
C ILE A 42 2.64 15.71 -6.65
N LYS A 43 3.36 14.96 -5.82
CA LYS A 43 4.75 14.60 -6.09
C LYS A 43 4.88 13.76 -7.36
N LEU A 44 3.99 12.80 -7.55
CA LEU A 44 4.00 11.93 -8.72
C LEU A 44 3.53 12.67 -9.98
N GLU A 45 2.55 13.55 -9.87
CA GLU A 45 2.09 14.37 -10.98
C GLU A 45 3.21 15.19 -11.59
N LYS A 46 4.10 15.72 -10.76
CA LYS A 46 5.26 16.50 -11.21
C LYS A 46 6.22 15.72 -12.11
N ILE A 47 6.26 14.41 -11.97
CA ILE A 47 7.12 13.55 -12.82
C ILE A 47 6.32 12.83 -13.91
N GLY A 48 5.08 13.21 -14.12
CA GLY A 48 4.23 12.63 -15.18
C GLY A 48 3.60 11.31 -14.81
N VAL A 49 3.50 10.99 -13.52
CA VAL A 49 2.84 9.77 -13.03
C VAL A 49 1.51 10.15 -12.41
N ASN A 50 0.45 9.51 -12.90
CA ASN A 50 -0.90 9.69 -12.39
C ASN A 50 -1.16 8.69 -11.26
N LEU A 51 -1.65 9.16 -10.12
CA LEU A 51 -2.00 8.32 -8.99
C LEU A 51 -3.51 8.35 -8.78
N ASP A 52 -4.13 7.19 -8.92
CA ASP A 52 -5.56 6.99 -8.69
C ASP A 52 -5.81 6.11 -7.48
N LEU A 53 -6.97 6.31 -6.86
CA LEU A 53 -7.39 5.58 -5.68
C LEU A 53 -8.78 5.01 -5.90
N ASP A 54 -8.90 3.69 -5.78
CA ASP A 54 -10.18 2.99 -5.85
C ASP A 54 -10.30 2.03 -4.66
N VAL A 55 -10.56 2.61 -3.50
CA VAL A 55 -10.68 1.87 -2.25
C VAL A 55 -12.10 2.04 -1.73
N ILE A 56 -12.72 0.93 -1.35
CA ILE A 56 -14.05 0.94 -0.76
C ILE A 56 -14.04 1.80 0.50
N ARG A 57 -14.86 2.87 0.51
CA ARG A 57 -14.92 3.84 1.60
C ARG A 57 -15.71 3.37 2.81
N ARG A 58 -15.63 2.09 3.14
CA ARG A 58 -16.13 1.59 4.41
C ARG A 58 -15.05 1.76 5.47
N ARG A 59 -15.47 1.84 6.71
CA ARG A 59 -14.53 1.88 7.83
C ARG A 59 -13.94 0.50 8.06
N HIS A 60 -12.92 0.15 7.27
CA HIS A 60 -12.16 -1.08 7.49
C HIS A 60 -11.13 -0.87 8.58
N GLN A 61 -11.23 -1.68 9.61
CA GLN A 61 -10.22 -1.73 10.66
C GLN A 61 -9.05 -2.57 10.18
N VAL A 62 -7.84 -2.06 10.34
CA VAL A 62 -6.63 -2.72 9.85
C VAL A 62 -5.68 -2.94 11.01
N GLU A 63 -5.35 -4.19 11.28
CA GLU A 63 -4.41 -4.56 12.34
C GLU A 63 -2.97 -4.39 11.90
N ASN A 64 -2.65 -4.81 10.68
CA ASN A 64 -1.30 -4.73 10.12
C ASN A 64 -1.01 -3.37 9.45
N TYR A 65 -1.45 -2.28 10.07
CA TYR A 65 -1.37 -0.95 9.49
C TYR A 65 0.07 -0.48 9.26
N THR A 66 0.99 -0.83 10.14
CA THR A 66 2.40 -0.45 9.98
C THR A 66 2.99 -1.05 8.71
N ASP A 67 2.71 -2.33 8.46
CA ASP A 67 3.19 -3.00 7.25
C ASP A 67 2.57 -2.44 5.99
N ILE A 68 1.30 -2.07 6.05
CA ILE A 68 0.60 -1.45 4.91
C ILE A 68 1.19 -0.08 4.61
N ILE A 69 1.46 0.74 5.62
CA ILE A 69 2.11 2.04 5.44
C ILE A 69 3.48 1.85 4.76
N LYS A 70 4.29 0.94 5.28
CA LYS A 70 5.62 0.65 4.70
C LYS A 70 5.51 0.18 3.25
N PHE A 71 4.54 -0.66 2.96
CA PHE A 71 4.32 -1.18 1.62
C PHE A 71 3.99 -0.05 0.64
N ILE A 72 2.98 0.77 0.95
CA ILE A 72 2.53 1.82 0.05
C ILE A 72 3.60 2.91 -0.11
N VAL A 73 4.11 3.43 1.00
CA VAL A 73 5.11 4.50 0.99
C VAL A 73 6.40 4.03 0.33
N GLY A 74 6.81 2.80 0.60
CA GLY A 74 7.99 2.22 -0.02
C GLY A 74 7.87 2.15 -1.54
N TYR A 75 6.72 1.69 -2.03
CA TYR A 75 6.49 1.63 -3.48
C TYR A 75 6.46 3.02 -4.11
N LEU A 76 5.69 3.96 -3.56
CA LEU A 76 5.57 5.30 -4.13
C LEU A 76 6.90 6.05 -4.11
N ASN A 77 7.70 5.89 -3.06
CA ASN A 77 9.05 6.46 -3.02
C ASN A 77 9.96 5.85 -4.08
N SER A 78 9.86 4.56 -4.34
CA SER A 78 10.66 3.93 -5.39
C SER A 78 10.27 4.46 -6.78
N ARG A 79 9.00 4.76 -6.99
CA ARG A 79 8.54 5.36 -8.25
C ARG A 79 9.02 6.79 -8.43
N LEU A 80 9.13 7.56 -7.36
CA LEU A 80 9.70 8.91 -7.42
C LEU A 80 11.16 8.88 -7.87
N LYS A 81 11.89 7.82 -7.54
CA LYS A 81 13.29 7.63 -7.96
C LYS A 81 13.40 7.13 -9.40
N ASN A 82 12.33 6.59 -9.94
CA ASN A 82 12.29 6.05 -11.30
C ASN A 82 11.16 6.75 -12.09
N PRO A 83 11.44 7.94 -12.64
CA PRO A 83 10.42 8.82 -13.19
C PRO A 83 9.93 8.40 -14.58
N THR A 84 9.43 7.20 -14.70
CA THR A 84 8.79 6.72 -15.93
C THR A 84 7.32 7.13 -15.90
N LYS A 85 6.86 7.81 -16.94
CA LYS A 85 5.47 8.25 -17.05
C LYS A 85 4.53 7.05 -17.07
N GLY A 86 3.39 7.19 -16.41
CA GLY A 86 2.40 6.12 -16.36
C GLY A 86 1.32 6.37 -15.34
N ASN A 87 0.58 5.31 -15.03
CA ASN A 87 -0.55 5.36 -14.12
C ASN A 87 -0.36 4.34 -13.00
N ILE A 88 -0.54 4.79 -11.77
CA ILE A 88 -0.56 3.93 -10.59
C ILE A 88 -1.99 3.95 -10.03
N LEU A 89 -2.53 2.77 -9.77
CA LEU A 89 -3.83 2.61 -9.13
C LEU A 89 -3.64 1.87 -7.81
N ILE A 90 -4.14 2.46 -6.73
CA ILE A 90 -4.27 1.79 -5.44
C ILE A 90 -5.71 1.33 -5.31
N SER A 91 -5.92 0.03 -5.26
CA SER A 91 -7.24 -0.56 -5.20
C SER A 91 -7.35 -1.58 -4.08
N MET A 92 -8.59 -1.97 -3.78
CA MET A 92 -8.89 -2.95 -2.74
C MET A 92 -9.76 -4.03 -3.35
N ASP A 93 -9.28 -5.27 -3.29
CA ASP A 93 -9.96 -6.41 -3.85
C ASP A 93 -10.39 -7.40 -2.77
N ALA A 94 -11.61 -7.91 -2.89
CA ALA A 94 -12.06 -8.99 -2.03
C ALA A 94 -11.36 -10.28 -2.40
N ILE A 95 -10.97 -11.06 -1.40
CA ILE A 95 -10.36 -12.36 -1.62
C ILE A 95 -11.48 -13.35 -1.95
N SER A 96 -11.30 -14.10 -3.04
CA SER A 96 -12.25 -15.14 -3.43
C SER A 96 -12.39 -16.19 -2.33
N ALA A 97 -13.62 -16.60 -2.06
CA ALA A 97 -13.91 -17.67 -1.10
C ALA A 97 -13.29 -19.03 -1.47
N GLN A 98 -12.77 -19.16 -2.67
CA GLN A 98 -12.10 -20.38 -3.14
C GLN A 98 -10.61 -20.38 -2.82
N SER A 99 -10.09 -19.28 -2.33
CA SER A 99 -8.71 -19.19 -1.89
C SER A 99 -8.56 -20.00 -0.60
N ILE A 100 -7.87 -21.11 -0.67
CA ILE A 100 -7.52 -21.95 0.49
C ILE A 100 -6.33 -21.30 1.20
N ASP A 101 -6.50 -20.06 1.60
CA ASP A 101 -5.47 -19.39 2.38
C ASP A 101 -5.77 -19.56 3.86
N ILE A 102 -4.78 -20.03 4.60
CA ILE A 102 -4.88 -20.23 6.05
C ILE A 102 -5.02 -18.89 6.77
N THR A 103 -4.64 -17.79 6.12
CA THR A 103 -4.78 -16.45 6.69
C THR A 103 -6.20 -15.92 6.49
N PRO A 104 -6.86 -15.43 7.55
CA PRO A 104 -8.25 -14.97 7.47
C PRO A 104 -8.41 -13.57 6.84
N ALA A 105 -7.50 -13.17 5.95
CA ALA A 105 -7.61 -11.89 5.27
C ALA A 105 -8.76 -11.93 4.27
N LYS A 106 -9.70 -10.99 4.38
CA LYS A 106 -10.85 -10.88 3.49
C LYS A 106 -10.57 -10.00 2.28
N TYR A 107 -9.55 -9.17 2.36
CA TYR A 107 -9.23 -8.18 1.33
C TYR A 107 -7.74 -8.10 1.09
N HIS A 108 -7.39 -7.80 -0.16
CA HIS A 108 -6.04 -7.40 -0.54
C HIS A 108 -6.03 -5.93 -0.92
N LEU A 109 -5.01 -5.22 -0.49
CA LEU A 109 -4.69 -3.90 -1.03
C LEU A 109 -3.74 -4.12 -2.21
N THR A 110 -4.08 -3.59 -3.37
CA THR A 110 -3.33 -3.82 -4.60
C THR A 110 -2.83 -2.50 -5.16
N ILE A 111 -1.54 -2.46 -5.51
CA ILE A 111 -0.95 -1.38 -6.29
C ILE A 111 -0.71 -1.90 -7.68
N THR A 112 -1.31 -1.25 -8.67
CA THR A 112 -1.12 -1.57 -10.08
C THR A 112 -0.39 -0.41 -10.75
N ASP A 113 0.70 -0.71 -11.44
CA ASP A 113 1.52 0.29 -12.15
C ASP A 113 1.71 -0.19 -13.59
N ASP A 114 1.17 0.56 -14.54
CA ASP A 114 1.18 0.16 -15.95
C ASP A 114 2.51 0.44 -16.65
N SER A 115 3.41 1.17 -16.03
CA SER A 115 4.63 1.66 -16.68
C SER A 115 5.91 0.92 -16.27
N VAL A 116 5.85 0.07 -15.25
CA VAL A 116 7.04 -0.55 -14.68
C VAL A 116 6.91 -2.06 -14.67
N VAL A 117 7.95 -2.74 -15.16
CA VAL A 117 8.13 -4.17 -14.97
C VAL A 117 9.17 -4.34 -13.86
N MET A 118 8.77 -5.02 -12.80
CA MET A 118 9.61 -5.15 -11.60
C MET A 118 10.78 -6.11 -11.85
N THR A 119 11.97 -5.72 -11.40
CA THR A 119 13.13 -6.60 -11.42
C THR A 119 13.01 -7.69 -10.36
N VAL A 120 13.78 -8.77 -10.51
CA VAL A 120 13.81 -9.87 -9.54
C VAL A 120 14.18 -9.36 -8.14
N ASP A 121 15.21 -8.52 -8.05
CA ASP A 121 15.67 -7.98 -6.77
C ASP A 121 14.60 -7.13 -6.08
N SER A 122 13.92 -6.29 -6.84
CA SER A 122 12.83 -5.47 -6.30
C SER A 122 11.65 -6.33 -5.85
N SER A 123 11.33 -7.39 -6.60
CA SER A 123 10.21 -8.25 -6.25
C SER A 123 10.46 -9.05 -4.96
N GLU A 124 11.70 -9.41 -4.68
CA GLU A 124 12.06 -10.13 -3.44
C GLU A 124 11.75 -9.30 -2.20
N GLN A 125 11.94 -8.00 -2.23
CA GLN A 125 11.62 -7.13 -1.11
C GLN A 125 10.13 -7.20 -0.73
N TYR A 126 9.26 -7.19 -1.72
CA TYR A 126 7.82 -7.24 -1.47
C TYR A 126 7.35 -8.64 -1.10
N SER A 127 7.93 -9.67 -1.71
CA SER A 127 7.64 -11.06 -1.35
C SER A 127 8.01 -11.36 0.10
N ALA A 128 9.12 -10.80 0.57
CA ALA A 128 9.55 -10.94 1.96
C ALA A 128 8.56 -10.33 2.96
N LEU A 129 7.80 -9.30 2.51
CA LEU A 129 6.74 -8.68 3.32
C LEU A 129 5.41 -9.45 3.24
N GLY A 130 5.33 -10.48 2.44
CA GLY A 130 4.10 -11.26 2.25
C GLY A 130 3.23 -10.79 1.08
N ALA A 131 3.73 -9.89 0.25
CA ALA A 131 3.00 -9.42 -0.93
C ALA A 131 3.10 -10.44 -2.07
N LYS A 132 2.05 -10.48 -2.89
CA LYS A 132 2.02 -11.25 -4.14
C LYS A 132 2.26 -10.31 -5.30
N ILE A 133 3.19 -10.67 -6.18
CA ILE A 133 3.62 -9.82 -7.29
C ILE A 133 3.33 -10.51 -8.61
N LYS A 134 2.71 -9.74 -9.51
CA LYS A 134 2.54 -10.11 -10.91
C LYS A 134 3.15 -9.01 -11.75
N SER A 135 4.18 -9.34 -12.51
CA SER A 135 4.84 -8.40 -13.41
C SER A 135 4.92 -9.03 -14.78
N ARG A 136 4.50 -8.27 -15.80
CA ARG A 136 4.36 -8.79 -17.14
C ARG A 136 4.76 -7.73 -18.15
N LEU A 137 5.65 -8.08 -19.05
CA LEU A 137 6.09 -7.18 -20.11
C LEU A 137 4.87 -6.72 -20.91
N GLY A 138 4.71 -5.40 -21.05
CA GLY A 138 3.57 -4.79 -21.75
C GLY A 138 2.34 -4.55 -20.89
N PHE A 139 2.28 -5.06 -19.65
CA PHE A 139 1.14 -4.92 -18.75
C PHE A 139 1.50 -4.26 -17.42
N GLY A 140 2.80 -4.06 -17.17
CA GLY A 140 3.26 -3.45 -15.92
C GLY A 140 3.31 -4.42 -14.75
N THR A 141 3.14 -3.88 -13.56
CA THR A 141 3.28 -4.61 -12.29
C THR A 141 2.04 -4.46 -11.44
N SER A 142 1.63 -5.54 -10.81
CA SER A 142 0.56 -5.56 -9.81
C SER A 142 1.10 -6.21 -8.54
N ILE A 143 0.98 -5.52 -7.40
CA ILE A 143 1.45 -5.99 -6.10
C ILE A 143 0.27 -6.00 -5.14
N SER A 144 -0.03 -7.16 -4.58
CA SER A 144 -1.15 -7.32 -3.65
C SER A 144 -0.65 -7.66 -2.26
N PHE A 145 -1.18 -6.97 -1.27
CA PHE A 145 -0.82 -7.14 0.13
C PHE A 145 -2.07 -7.43 0.97
N PRO A 146 -2.05 -8.45 1.86
CA PRO A 146 -3.24 -8.78 2.64
C PRO A 146 -3.55 -7.71 3.68
N ILE A 147 -4.83 -7.34 3.78
CA ILE A 147 -5.33 -6.49 4.84
C ILE A 147 -5.84 -7.39 5.94
N ARG A 148 -5.27 -7.26 7.12
CA ARG A 148 -5.71 -8.03 8.30
C ARG A 148 -6.61 -7.17 9.16
N GLU A 149 -7.86 -7.62 9.31
CA GLU A 149 -8.79 -7.00 10.23
C GLU A 149 -8.57 -7.56 11.65
N PRO A 150 -8.85 -6.78 12.70
CA PRO A 150 -8.76 -7.27 14.06
C PRO A 150 -9.64 -8.49 14.28
N TYR A 151 -9.14 -9.43 15.05
CA TYR A 151 -9.81 -10.70 15.32
C TYR A 151 -11.19 -10.50 15.97
N ASP A 152 -11.32 -9.46 16.79
CA ASP A 152 -12.56 -9.15 17.52
C ASP A 152 -13.66 -8.57 16.66
N SER A 153 -13.43 -8.38 15.37
CA SER A 153 -14.41 -7.88 14.43
C SER A 153 -15.37 -8.96 13.91
N ILE A 154 -15.33 -10.11 14.50
CA ILE A 154 -16.21 -11.23 14.14
C ILE A 154 -17.60 -10.98 14.69
#